data_6d72beed65a5fc6d1851bad0faa17337
#
_entry.id   6d72beed65a5fc6d1851bad0faa17337
#
_cell.length_a   1.000
_cell.length_b   1.000
_cell.length_c   1.000
_cell.angle_alpha   90.00
_cell.angle_beta   90.00
_cell.angle_gamma   90.00
#
_symmetry.space_group_name_H-M   'P 1'
#
loop_
_entity.id
_entity.type
_entity.pdbx_description
1 polymer ?
#
loop_
_entity_poly.entity_id
_entity_poly.type
_entity_poly.pdbx_seq_one_letter_code
_entity_poly.pdbx_strand_id
1 'polypeptide(L)' 'MAGEKISVPFEIQVDAEKMLEYAATTYGLPDKHKAMRCLLDYLAKDANWDQIFTLVRCVRCRDSDGWQPPNS' A
#
# COMPACT_ATOMS: atom_id res chain seq x y z
N MET A 1 -17.01 3.39 16.57
CA MET A 1 -17.01 1.93 16.43
C MET A 1 -15.85 1.47 15.59
N ALA A 2 -15.13 0.48 16.04
CA ALA A 2 -13.88 0.08 15.39
C ALA A 2 -14.06 -0.49 13.99
N GLY A 3 -15.23 -0.91 13.60
CA GLY A 3 -15.44 -1.49 12.29
C GLY A 3 -16.03 -0.56 11.24
N GLU A 4 -16.28 0.68 11.62
CA GLU A 4 -16.93 1.61 10.70
C GLU A 4 -15.97 2.07 9.62
N LYS A 5 -16.41 2.09 8.38
CA LYS A 5 -15.60 2.47 7.23
C LYS A 5 -16.13 3.72 6.57
N ILE A 6 -15.20 4.50 6.03
CA ILE A 6 -15.54 5.67 5.22
C ILE A 6 -14.79 5.58 3.90
N SER A 7 -15.26 6.31 2.91
CA SER A 7 -14.56 6.40 1.63
C SER A 7 -13.72 7.67 1.63
N VAL A 8 -12.41 7.51 1.43
CA VAL A 8 -11.49 8.63 1.42
C VAL A 8 -10.66 8.57 0.13
N PRO A 9 -10.73 9.60 -0.72
CA PRO A 9 -9.90 9.61 -1.92
C PRO A 9 -8.48 10.04 -1.59
N PHE A 10 -7.53 9.23 -2.04
CA PHE A 10 -6.10 9.55 -1.94
C PHE A 10 -5.50 9.58 -3.33
N GLU A 11 -4.61 10.53 -3.56
CA GLU A 11 -3.82 10.55 -4.78
C GLU A 11 -2.59 9.69 -4.55
N ILE A 12 -2.51 8.60 -5.28
CA ILE A 12 -1.36 7.69 -5.21
C ILE A 12 -0.82 7.46 -6.61
N GLN A 13 0.40 6.99 -6.68
CA GLN A 13 1.02 6.70 -7.96
C GLN A 13 0.39 5.46 -8.60
N VAL A 14 0.47 5.39 -9.92
CA VAL A 14 -0.12 4.28 -10.66
C VAL A 14 0.46 2.94 -10.23
N ASP A 15 1.79 2.90 -10.04
CA ASP A 15 2.43 1.65 -9.61
C ASP A 15 2.02 1.24 -8.20
N ALA A 16 1.67 2.20 -7.34
CA ALA A 16 1.16 1.88 -6.02
C ALA A 16 -0.19 1.20 -6.11
N GLU A 17 -1.05 1.65 -7.01
CA GLU A 17 -2.32 0.98 -7.22
C GLU A 17 -2.12 -0.44 -7.73
N LYS A 18 -1.20 -0.62 -8.67
CA LYS A 18 -0.88 -1.96 -9.18
C LYS A 18 -0.38 -2.87 -8.08
N MET A 19 0.41 -2.32 -7.18
CA MET A 19 0.92 -3.08 -6.03
C MET A 19 -0.22 -3.57 -5.15
N LEU A 20 -1.19 -2.73 -4.89
CA LEU A 20 -2.34 -3.11 -4.08
C LEU A 20 -3.17 -4.20 -4.76
N GLU A 21 -3.36 -4.08 -6.07
CA GLU A 21 -4.10 -5.10 -6.83
C GLU A 21 -3.34 -6.42 -6.86
N TYR A 22 -2.03 -6.36 -7.01
CA TYR A 22 -1.20 -7.55 -6.96
C TYR A 22 -1.31 -8.25 -5.60
N ALA A 23 -1.26 -7.46 -4.53
CA ALA A 23 -1.37 -8.02 -3.19
C ALA A 23 -2.73 -8.69 -2.97
N ALA A 24 -3.79 -8.04 -3.43
CA ALA A 24 -5.13 -8.59 -3.29
C ALA A 24 -5.24 -9.92 -4.03
N THR A 25 -4.75 -9.97 -5.26
CA THR A 25 -4.81 -11.18 -6.07
C THR A 25 -3.94 -12.29 -5.49
N THR A 26 -2.71 -11.95 -5.11
CA THR A 26 -1.74 -12.94 -4.64
C THR A 26 -2.16 -13.59 -3.33
N TYR A 27 -2.77 -12.81 -2.44
CA TYR A 27 -3.10 -13.29 -1.11
C TYR A 27 -4.59 -13.60 -0.93
N GLY A 28 -5.34 -13.62 -2.02
CA GLY A 28 -6.74 -14.01 -1.98
C GLY A 28 -7.65 -13.04 -1.28
N LEU A 29 -7.30 -11.76 -1.29
CA LEU A 29 -8.13 -10.72 -0.71
C LEU A 29 -9.25 -10.34 -1.67
N PRO A 30 -10.40 -9.87 -1.15
CA PRO A 30 -11.54 -9.54 -2.03
C PRO A 30 -11.23 -8.43 -3.03
N ASP A 31 -10.45 -7.42 -2.64
CA ASP A 31 -10.15 -6.32 -3.53
C ASP A 31 -8.98 -5.51 -2.96
N LYS A 32 -8.57 -4.47 -3.71
CA LYS A 32 -7.46 -3.61 -3.31
C LYS A 32 -7.79 -2.78 -2.07
N HIS A 33 -9.07 -2.55 -1.80
CA HIS A 33 -9.45 -1.81 -0.60
C HIS A 33 -9.10 -2.59 0.66
N LYS A 34 -9.29 -3.91 0.62
CA LYS A 34 -8.89 -4.77 1.72
C LYS A 34 -7.36 -4.78 1.89
N ALA A 35 -6.62 -4.79 0.78
CA ALA A 35 -5.17 -4.73 0.82
C ALA A 35 -4.71 -3.45 1.51
N MET A 36 -5.33 -2.33 1.17
CA MET A 36 -4.99 -1.05 1.80
C MET A 36 -5.29 -1.08 3.30
N ARG A 37 -6.43 -1.63 3.69
CA ARG A 37 -6.77 -1.72 5.11
C ARG A 37 -5.77 -2.57 5.89
N CYS A 38 -5.27 -3.64 5.28
CA CYS A 38 -4.23 -4.46 5.91
C CYS A 38 -2.95 -3.66 6.14
N LEU A 39 -2.57 -2.84 5.17
CA LEU A 39 -1.40 -1.98 5.33
C LEU A 39 -1.60 -0.98 6.46
N LEU A 40 -2.78 -0.38 6.54
CA LEU A 40 -3.06 0.59 7.58
C LEU A 40 -3.06 -0.06 8.96
N ASP A 41 -3.57 -1.27 9.07
CA ASP A 41 -3.54 -2.00 10.33
C ASP A 41 -2.11 -2.32 10.75
N TYR A 42 -1.27 -2.70 9.79
CA TYR A 42 0.15 -2.92 10.07
C TYR A 42 0.81 -1.63 10.55
N LEU A 43 0.52 -0.53 9.86
CA LEU A 43 1.06 0.77 10.25
C LEU A 43 0.65 1.13 11.67
N ALA A 44 -0.60 0.85 12.02
CA ALA A 44 -1.12 1.21 13.34
C ALA A 44 -0.44 0.43 14.47
N LYS A 45 -0.12 -0.84 14.23
CA LYS A 45 0.32 -1.72 15.30
C LYS A 45 1.80 -2.07 15.28
N ASP A 46 2.34 -2.39 14.12
CA ASP A 46 3.65 -3.03 14.05
C ASP A 46 4.71 -2.20 13.35
N ALA A 47 4.31 -1.22 12.56
CA ALA A 47 5.26 -0.46 11.76
C ALA A 47 6.05 0.54 12.61
N ASN A 48 7.27 0.80 12.19
CA ASN A 48 8.10 1.84 12.76
C ASN A 48 7.77 3.16 12.08
N TRP A 49 7.02 4.01 12.75
CA TRP A 49 6.55 5.28 12.19
C TRP A 49 7.69 6.22 11.84
N ASP A 50 8.72 6.26 12.70
CA ASP A 50 9.87 7.12 12.42
C ASP A 50 10.56 6.70 11.14
N GLN A 51 10.72 5.41 10.94
CA GLN A 51 11.36 4.90 9.73
C GLN A 51 10.55 5.24 8.48
N ILE A 52 9.23 5.15 8.58
CA ILE A 52 8.36 5.39 7.44
C ILE A 52 8.29 6.87 7.10
N PHE A 53 8.07 7.72 8.10
CA PHE A 53 7.72 9.11 7.83
C PHE A 53 8.92 10.07 7.91
N THR A 54 10.01 9.65 8.55
CA THR A 54 11.23 10.45 8.60
C THR A 54 12.08 10.21 7.36
N LEU A 55 12.15 8.97 6.89
CA LEU A 55 12.89 8.61 5.68
C LEU A 55 11.94 8.56 4.50
N VAL A 56 11.62 9.71 3.96
CA VAL A 56 10.73 9.79 2.81
C VAL A 56 11.39 9.10 1.62
N ARG A 57 10.70 8.09 1.09
CA ARG A 57 11.22 7.29 -0.01
C ARG A 57 10.49 7.58 -1.29
N CYS A 58 11.23 7.51 -2.39
CA CYS A 58 10.62 7.62 -3.70
C CYS A 58 11.13 6.46 -4.54
N VAL A 59 10.28 5.44 -4.70
CA VAL A 59 10.65 4.27 -5.50
C VAL A 59 10.94 4.68 -6.93
N ARG A 60 10.15 5.60 -7.45
CA ARG A 60 10.28 6.05 -8.84
C ARG A 60 11.52 6.91 -9.07
N CYS A 61 12.08 7.49 -8.02
CA CYS A 61 13.30 8.28 -8.15
C CYS A 61 14.52 7.42 -8.40
N ARG A 62 14.50 6.19 -7.89
CA ARG A 62 15.59 5.26 -8.08
C ARG A 62 15.38 4.41 -9.32
N ASP A 63 14.14 4.04 -9.58
CA ASP A 63 13.78 3.16 -10.67
C ASP A 63 12.63 3.82 -11.40
N SER A 64 12.89 4.24 -12.62
CA SER A 64 11.90 4.99 -13.39
C SER A 64 10.61 4.21 -13.64
N ASP A 65 10.66 2.89 -13.55
CA ASP A 65 9.47 2.04 -13.71
C ASP A 65 8.66 1.90 -12.43
N GLY A 66 9.22 2.34 -11.30
CA GLY A 66 8.55 2.23 -10.02
C GLY A 66 8.47 0.78 -9.54
N TRP A 67 7.38 0.47 -8.85
CA TRP A 67 7.18 -0.88 -8.34
C TRP A 67 6.78 -1.85 -9.46
N GLN A 68 7.37 -3.03 -9.45
CA GLN A 68 7.07 -4.09 -10.40
C GLN A 68 6.79 -5.38 -9.64
N PRO A 69 5.90 -6.24 -10.15
CA PRO A 69 5.66 -7.53 -9.51
C PRO A 69 6.93 -8.40 -9.55
N PRO A 70 7.14 -9.23 -8.51
CA PRO A 70 8.38 -10.00 -8.42
C PRO A 70 8.64 -10.95 -9.59
N ASN A 71 7.59 -11.38 -10.27
CA ASN A 71 7.72 -12.37 -11.35
C ASN A 71 7.41 -11.81 -12.72
N SER A 72 7.49 -10.50 -12.88
CA SER A 72 7.23 -9.90 -14.19
C SER A 72 8.49 -9.70 -14.99
#